data_17754bf4997440d74b51fa0c72a4ec6d
#
_entry.id   17754bf4997440d74b51fa0c72a4ec6d
#
_cell.length_a   1.000
_cell.length_b   1.000
_cell.length_c   1.000
_cell.angle_alpha   90.00
_cell.angle_beta   90.00
_cell.angle_gamma   90.00
#
_symmetry.space_group_name_H-M   'P 1'
#
loop_
_entity.id
_entity.type
_entity.pdbx_description
1 polymer ?
#
loop_
_entity_poly.entity_id
_entity_poly.type
_entity_poly.pdbx_seq_one_letter_code
_entity_poly.pdbx_strand_id
1 'polypeptide(L)'
;DSRGVGKHELHVHTPDSLVSGYGGDWDKFITDIENLPPEFKVIGINDYIFIEGYRRVLEEKANGRFPNIDLFLPVIELRVDKFGGSKSNMSKINYHIIFSNEVTPDVIQAQFLNALATAYQVMPQYDNVAGNGKWNALPTKESLSELGELIIASVPDEQKVHFGPALQEGFNNFCVNFDKLTEILARPHFEGKFLTAVGKTEWADIKWNDQSIADKKNIINQTDLVFISSAKIPHYFKARESLTQSNVNDRLLDCSDAH
;
A
#
# COMPACT_ATOMS: atom_id res chain seq x y z
N ASP A 1 -29.02 -20.90 -10.56
CA ASP A 1 -28.87 -19.45 -10.83
C ASP A 1 -27.46 -19.04 -10.40
N SER A 2 -26.46 -19.39 -11.21
CA SER A 2 -25.09 -18.94 -11.01
C SER A 2 -24.97 -17.52 -11.54
N ARG A 3 -25.36 -16.53 -10.78
CA ARG A 3 -24.89 -15.18 -10.98
C ARG A 3 -23.40 -15.23 -10.71
N GLY A 4 -22.60 -15.16 -11.76
CA GLY A 4 -21.16 -15.15 -11.66
C GLY A 4 -20.72 -14.05 -10.70
N VAL A 5 -20.21 -14.45 -9.55
CA VAL A 5 -19.54 -13.53 -8.64
C VAL A 5 -18.29 -13.07 -9.40
N GLY A 6 -18.28 -11.83 -9.86
CA GLY A 6 -17.12 -11.26 -10.54
C GLY A 6 -15.92 -11.32 -9.60
N LYS A 7 -14.77 -11.76 -10.12
CA LYS A 7 -13.51 -11.68 -9.39
C LYS A 7 -13.03 -10.24 -9.33
N HIS A 8 -12.28 -9.93 -8.28
CA HIS A 8 -11.63 -8.65 -8.10
C HIS A 8 -10.16 -8.87 -7.79
N GLU A 9 -9.34 -7.93 -8.26
CA GLU A 9 -7.92 -7.85 -7.98
C GLU A 9 -7.63 -6.44 -7.44
N LEU A 10 -7.24 -6.34 -6.18
CA LEU A 10 -7.10 -5.06 -5.48
C LEU A 10 -5.65 -4.61 -5.28
N HIS A 11 -4.70 -5.23 -5.95
CA HIS A 11 -3.27 -4.90 -5.80
C HIS A 11 -2.56 -4.90 -7.16
N VAL A 12 -2.95 -3.97 -8.04
CA VAL A 12 -2.38 -3.83 -9.38
C VAL A 12 -1.60 -2.53 -9.49
N HIS A 13 -0.33 -2.63 -9.88
CA HIS A 13 0.55 -1.50 -10.13
C HIS A 13 0.50 -1.07 -11.59
N THR A 14 0.41 0.24 -11.83
CA THR A 14 0.49 0.80 -13.19
C THR A 14 1.95 0.98 -13.63
N PRO A 15 2.20 1.28 -14.92
CA PRO A 15 3.54 1.64 -15.39
C PRO A 15 4.18 2.85 -14.68
N ASP A 16 3.39 3.70 -14.04
CA ASP A 16 3.86 4.89 -13.31
C ASP A 16 4.22 4.59 -11.85
N SER A 17 3.97 3.36 -11.38
CA SER A 17 4.32 2.93 -10.02
C SER A 17 5.83 2.91 -9.79
N LEU A 18 6.24 3.09 -8.53
CA LEU A 18 7.64 2.97 -8.09
C LEU A 18 8.24 1.60 -8.41
N VAL A 19 7.42 0.55 -8.34
CA VAL A 19 7.78 -0.80 -8.71
C VAL A 19 6.75 -1.26 -9.74
N SER A 20 7.21 -1.52 -10.96
CA SER A 20 6.36 -1.97 -12.04
C SER A 20 7.14 -2.84 -13.01
N GLY A 21 6.58 -3.97 -13.39
CA GLY A 21 7.11 -4.85 -14.44
C GLY A 21 6.96 -4.30 -15.87
N TYR A 22 6.27 -3.17 -16.02
CA TYR A 22 5.94 -2.60 -17.34
C TYR A 22 6.99 -1.62 -17.87
N GLY A 23 7.91 -1.11 -17.04
CA GLY A 23 8.97 -0.19 -17.48
C GLY A 23 8.44 1.10 -18.14
N GLY A 24 7.26 1.57 -17.74
CA GLY A 24 6.60 2.75 -18.33
C GLY A 24 5.72 2.45 -19.55
N ASP A 25 5.60 1.18 -19.98
CA ASP A 25 4.81 0.78 -21.16
C ASP A 25 3.31 0.68 -20.83
N TRP A 26 2.60 1.76 -21.05
CA TRP A 26 1.16 1.84 -20.87
C TRP A 26 0.35 1.02 -21.87
N ASP A 27 0.82 0.90 -23.10
CA ASP A 27 0.09 0.13 -24.13
C ASP A 27 0.08 -1.35 -23.76
N LYS A 28 1.21 -1.85 -23.26
CA LYS A 28 1.30 -3.22 -22.75
C LYS A 28 0.39 -3.42 -21.54
N PHE A 29 0.44 -2.51 -20.54
CA PHE A 29 -0.42 -2.57 -19.35
C PHE A 29 -1.91 -2.62 -19.73
N ILE A 30 -2.35 -1.71 -20.59
CA ILE A 30 -3.75 -1.64 -21.02
C ILE A 30 -4.14 -2.95 -21.73
N THR A 31 -3.29 -3.44 -22.63
CA THR A 31 -3.54 -4.70 -23.34
C THR A 31 -3.64 -5.89 -22.39
N ASP A 32 -2.75 -5.97 -21.41
CA ASP A 32 -2.77 -7.07 -20.43
C ASP A 32 -4.05 -7.03 -19.56
N ILE A 33 -4.47 -5.85 -19.11
CA ILE A 33 -5.75 -5.71 -18.36
C ILE A 33 -6.95 -6.05 -19.23
N GLU A 34 -6.99 -5.63 -20.51
CA GLU A 34 -8.07 -5.94 -21.44
C GLU A 34 -8.14 -7.45 -21.78
N ASN A 35 -7.04 -8.18 -21.65
CA ASN A 35 -6.95 -9.63 -21.85
C ASN A 35 -7.19 -10.46 -20.57
N LEU A 36 -7.49 -9.82 -19.43
CA LEU A 36 -7.83 -10.58 -18.23
C LEU A 36 -9.06 -11.46 -18.45
N PRO A 37 -9.12 -12.62 -17.77
CA PRO A 37 -10.31 -13.48 -17.83
C PRO A 37 -11.59 -12.69 -17.51
N PRO A 38 -12.72 -13.00 -18.18
CA PRO A 38 -13.95 -12.19 -18.13
C PRO A 38 -14.61 -12.12 -16.75
N GLU A 39 -14.22 -12.97 -15.84
CA GLU A 39 -14.66 -12.92 -14.45
C GLU A 39 -14.03 -11.77 -13.64
N PHE A 40 -12.88 -11.21 -14.08
CA PHE A 40 -12.29 -10.05 -13.42
C PHE A 40 -13.05 -8.78 -13.81
N LYS A 41 -13.75 -8.18 -12.84
CA LYS A 41 -14.63 -7.05 -13.07
C LYS A 41 -14.24 -5.81 -12.28
N VAL A 42 -13.50 -5.98 -11.17
CA VAL A 42 -13.08 -4.90 -10.29
C VAL A 42 -11.57 -4.96 -10.13
N ILE A 43 -10.89 -3.85 -10.40
CA ILE A 43 -9.44 -3.70 -10.29
C ILE A 43 -9.12 -2.56 -9.34
N GLY A 44 -8.32 -2.84 -8.31
CA GLY A 44 -7.73 -1.83 -7.44
C GLY A 44 -6.37 -1.38 -7.98
N ILE A 45 -6.22 -0.10 -8.24
CA ILE A 45 -4.96 0.49 -8.69
C ILE A 45 -4.19 0.97 -7.47
N ASN A 46 -3.03 0.34 -7.25
CA ASN A 46 -2.16 0.56 -6.11
C ASN A 46 -0.76 1.02 -6.56
N ASP A 47 -0.57 2.30 -6.72
CA ASP A 47 0.74 2.89 -7.02
C ASP A 47 1.37 3.48 -5.74
N TYR A 48 1.21 2.78 -4.61
CA TYR A 48 1.63 3.20 -3.27
C TYR A 48 0.93 4.49 -2.84
N ILE A 49 1.67 5.59 -2.69
CA ILE A 49 1.13 6.90 -2.29
C ILE A 49 0.81 7.80 -3.49
N PHE A 50 1.02 7.33 -4.72
CA PHE A 50 0.82 8.15 -5.92
C PHE A 50 -0.53 7.85 -6.57
N ILE A 51 -1.25 8.90 -6.98
CA ILE A 51 -2.61 8.78 -7.55
C ILE A 51 -2.64 8.99 -9.08
N GLU A 52 -1.52 9.36 -9.67
CA GLU A 52 -1.44 9.71 -11.09
C GLU A 52 -1.76 8.53 -12.00
N GLY A 53 -1.27 7.32 -11.67
CA GLY A 53 -1.59 6.11 -12.43
C GLY A 53 -3.09 5.80 -12.43
N TYR A 54 -3.75 5.98 -11.29
CA TYR A 54 -5.21 5.84 -11.21
C TYR A 54 -5.95 6.90 -12.04
N ARG A 55 -5.50 8.17 -12.04
CA ARG A 55 -6.05 9.22 -12.91
C ARG A 55 -6.00 8.81 -14.36
N ARG A 56 -4.85 8.33 -14.82
CA ARG A 56 -4.67 7.89 -16.21
C ARG A 56 -5.54 6.70 -16.55
N VAL A 57 -5.69 5.73 -15.67
CA VAL A 57 -6.62 4.59 -15.86
C VAL A 57 -8.06 5.09 -16.06
N LEU A 58 -8.51 6.08 -15.29
CA LEU A 58 -9.85 6.67 -15.45
C LEU A 58 -10.00 7.39 -16.79
N GLU A 59 -8.98 8.13 -17.24
CA GLU A 59 -8.96 8.80 -18.55
C GLU A 59 -9.03 7.78 -19.69
N GLU A 60 -8.23 6.74 -19.65
CA GLU A 60 -8.24 5.66 -20.64
C GLU A 60 -9.60 4.95 -20.67
N LYS A 61 -10.21 4.70 -19.51
CA LYS A 61 -11.55 4.12 -19.42
C LYS A 61 -12.60 5.06 -20.03
N ALA A 62 -12.53 6.35 -19.77
CA ALA A 62 -13.43 7.34 -20.38
C ALA A 62 -13.29 7.41 -21.90
N ASN A 63 -12.10 7.11 -22.44
CA ASN A 63 -11.81 7.00 -23.87
C ASN A 63 -12.18 5.65 -24.49
N GLY A 64 -12.86 4.76 -23.72
CA GLY A 64 -13.38 3.50 -24.20
C GLY A 64 -12.43 2.30 -24.06
N ARG A 65 -11.29 2.45 -23.38
CA ARG A 65 -10.41 1.33 -23.03
C ARG A 65 -10.99 0.57 -21.83
N PHE A 66 -10.47 -0.62 -21.58
CA PHE A 66 -10.90 -1.53 -20.52
C PHE A 66 -12.41 -1.91 -20.57
N PRO A 67 -12.95 -2.32 -21.72
CA PRO A 67 -14.38 -2.63 -21.83
C PRO A 67 -14.81 -3.83 -20.97
N ASN A 68 -13.85 -4.69 -20.60
CA ASN A 68 -14.04 -5.88 -19.76
C ASN A 68 -14.11 -5.58 -18.26
N ILE A 69 -13.62 -4.40 -17.82
CA ILE A 69 -13.56 -4.02 -16.41
C ILE A 69 -14.72 -3.07 -16.07
N ASP A 70 -15.53 -3.44 -15.08
CA ASP A 70 -16.68 -2.64 -14.67
C ASP A 70 -16.27 -1.47 -13.78
N LEU A 71 -15.29 -1.69 -12.89
CA LEU A 71 -14.92 -0.72 -11.87
C LEU A 71 -13.41 -0.71 -11.59
N PHE A 72 -12.82 0.49 -11.54
CA PHE A 72 -11.50 0.72 -10.96
C PHE A 72 -11.64 1.42 -9.61
N LEU A 73 -10.88 0.97 -8.61
CA LEU A 73 -10.83 1.54 -7.27
C LEU A 73 -9.44 2.11 -6.99
N PRO A 74 -9.34 3.29 -6.39
CA PRO A 74 -8.05 3.82 -5.95
C PRO A 74 -7.63 3.14 -4.65
N VAL A 75 -6.41 2.60 -4.63
CA VAL A 75 -5.79 2.00 -3.46
C VAL A 75 -4.54 2.77 -3.11
N ILE A 76 -4.44 3.23 -1.87
CA ILE A 76 -3.24 3.87 -1.34
C ILE A 76 -2.56 2.90 -0.37
N GLU A 77 -1.27 2.68 -0.56
CA GLU A 77 -0.45 1.86 0.31
C GLU A 77 0.58 2.73 1.02
N LEU A 78 0.56 2.67 2.33
CA LEU A 78 1.40 3.46 3.23
C LEU A 78 2.12 2.54 4.22
N ARG A 79 3.33 2.89 4.57
CA ARG A 79 4.01 2.30 5.73
C ARG A 79 3.70 3.13 6.96
N VAL A 80 3.13 2.51 7.99
CA VAL A 80 2.79 3.21 9.22
C VAL A 80 3.92 3.15 10.25
N ASP A 81 3.91 4.07 11.22
CA ASP A 81 4.91 4.18 12.29
C ASP A 81 4.77 3.12 13.40
N LYS A 82 4.03 2.07 13.13
CA LYS A 82 3.91 0.89 13.99
C LYS A 82 4.79 -0.22 13.42
N PHE A 83 5.61 -0.79 14.27
CA PHE A 83 6.60 -1.79 13.88
C PHE A 83 6.33 -3.11 14.57
N GLY A 84 6.64 -4.19 13.86
CA GLY A 84 6.79 -5.51 14.45
C GLY A 84 8.23 -5.97 14.40
N GLY A 85 8.53 -7.03 15.13
CA GLY A 85 9.86 -7.60 15.17
C GLY A 85 10.69 -7.16 16.37
N SER A 86 11.94 -7.63 16.44
CA SER A 86 12.86 -7.28 17.51
C SER A 86 13.55 -5.93 17.23
N LYS A 87 14.18 -5.34 18.25
CA LYS A 87 15.00 -4.10 18.12
C LYS A 87 16.04 -4.16 17.00
N SER A 88 16.52 -5.37 16.66
CA SER A 88 17.52 -5.58 15.63
C SER A 88 16.93 -5.90 14.24
N ASN A 89 15.62 -6.14 14.15
CA ASN A 89 14.95 -6.48 12.90
C ASN A 89 13.50 -5.99 12.94
N MET A 90 13.35 -4.68 12.93
CA MET A 90 12.03 -4.04 12.89
C MET A 90 11.48 -4.11 11.46
N SER A 91 10.28 -4.69 11.32
CA SER A 91 9.53 -4.65 10.08
C SER A 91 8.39 -3.63 10.18
N LYS A 92 8.20 -2.87 9.12
CA LYS A 92 7.11 -1.89 8.99
C LYS A 92 5.82 -2.61 8.65
N ILE A 93 4.71 -2.02 9.04
CA ILE A 93 3.39 -2.49 8.64
C ILE A 93 2.96 -1.71 7.40
N ASN A 94 2.75 -2.41 6.30
CA ASN A 94 2.12 -1.87 5.10
C ASN A 94 0.61 -1.82 5.32
N TYR A 95 0.04 -0.64 5.19
CA TYR A 95 -1.36 -0.37 5.43
C TYR A 95 -2.01 0.12 4.14
N HIS A 96 -3.11 -0.53 3.74
CA HIS A 96 -3.80 -0.24 2.50
C HIS A 96 -5.13 0.44 2.80
N ILE A 97 -5.44 1.48 2.06
CA ILE A 97 -6.74 2.14 2.05
C ILE A 97 -7.33 1.97 0.64
N ILE A 98 -8.46 1.29 0.56
CA ILE A 98 -9.20 1.07 -0.67
C ILE A 98 -10.36 2.06 -0.63
N PHE A 99 -10.26 3.15 -1.38
CA PHE A 99 -11.34 4.13 -1.46
C PHE A 99 -12.43 3.68 -2.44
N SER A 100 -13.65 4.11 -2.17
CA SER A 100 -14.74 4.05 -3.14
C SER A 100 -14.40 4.90 -4.37
N ASN A 101 -14.87 4.50 -5.55
CA ASN A 101 -14.77 5.30 -6.77
C ASN A 101 -15.54 6.64 -6.70
N GLU A 102 -16.38 6.82 -5.69
CA GLU A 102 -17.02 8.11 -5.41
C GLU A 102 -16.04 9.15 -4.85
N VAL A 103 -14.91 8.70 -4.28
CA VAL A 103 -13.85 9.59 -3.81
C VAL A 103 -12.93 9.88 -5.00
N THR A 104 -12.99 11.11 -5.50
CA THR A 104 -12.21 11.50 -6.68
C THR A 104 -10.71 11.53 -6.38
N PRO A 105 -9.83 11.36 -7.40
CA PRO A 105 -8.39 11.51 -7.22
C PRO A 105 -7.99 12.84 -6.59
N ASP A 106 -8.68 13.94 -6.93
CA ASP A 106 -8.42 15.26 -6.34
C ASP A 106 -8.72 15.31 -4.84
N VAL A 107 -9.80 14.67 -4.41
CA VAL A 107 -10.15 14.57 -2.97
C VAL A 107 -9.12 13.71 -2.25
N ILE A 108 -8.69 12.59 -2.81
CA ILE A 108 -7.65 11.75 -2.22
C ILE A 108 -6.35 12.56 -2.07
N GLN A 109 -5.93 13.26 -3.11
CA GLN A 109 -4.70 14.06 -3.07
C GLN A 109 -4.80 15.19 -2.03
N ALA A 110 -5.86 15.98 -2.08
CA ALA A 110 -5.98 17.18 -1.25
C ALA A 110 -6.36 16.88 0.20
N GLN A 111 -7.34 15.99 0.42
CA GLN A 111 -7.96 15.78 1.73
C GLN A 111 -7.37 14.58 2.49
N PHE A 112 -6.62 13.72 1.81
CA PHE A 112 -5.93 12.59 2.43
C PHE A 112 -4.40 12.75 2.38
N LEU A 113 -3.78 12.65 1.22
CA LEU A 113 -2.32 12.65 1.09
C LEU A 113 -1.68 13.96 1.56
N ASN A 114 -2.20 15.10 1.13
CA ASN A 114 -1.69 16.42 1.56
C ASN A 114 -2.06 16.73 3.01
N ALA A 115 -3.19 16.22 3.49
CA ALA A 115 -3.59 16.39 4.89
C ALA A 115 -2.68 15.63 5.87
N LEU A 116 -1.96 14.61 5.39
CA LEU A 116 -0.96 13.87 6.16
C LEU A 116 0.41 14.59 6.24
N ALA A 117 0.56 15.80 5.70
CA ALA A 117 1.85 16.51 5.60
C ALA A 117 2.62 16.58 6.92
N THR A 118 1.92 16.73 8.06
CA THR A 118 2.53 16.77 9.39
C THR A 118 2.71 15.42 10.05
N ALA A 119 2.23 14.35 9.40
CA ALA A 119 2.26 12.99 9.91
C ALA A 119 3.36 12.13 9.26
N TYR A 120 3.99 12.61 8.18
CA TYR A 120 5.09 11.91 7.54
C TYR A 120 6.37 12.01 8.38
N GLN A 121 7.05 10.89 8.56
CA GLN A 121 8.24 10.76 9.40
C GLN A 121 9.29 9.92 8.69
N VAL A 122 10.56 10.21 8.97
CA VAL A 122 11.67 9.33 8.57
C VAL A 122 11.74 8.15 9.53
N MET A 123 12.19 7.01 9.05
CA MET A 123 12.43 5.83 9.89
C MET A 123 13.41 6.14 11.03
N PRO A 124 13.21 5.57 12.24
CA PRO A 124 14.01 5.89 13.43
C PRO A 124 15.53 5.75 13.25
N GLN A 125 15.97 4.82 12.41
CA GLN A 125 17.42 4.64 12.14
C GLN A 125 18.04 5.82 11.38
N TYR A 126 17.23 6.68 10.77
CA TYR A 126 17.65 7.85 10.01
C TYR A 126 17.13 9.16 10.60
N ASP A 127 16.80 9.18 11.89
CA ASP A 127 16.25 10.37 12.56
C ASP A 127 17.09 11.62 12.36
N ASN A 128 18.41 11.47 12.29
CA ASN A 128 19.35 12.58 12.14
C ASN A 128 19.51 13.08 10.70
N VAL A 129 18.97 12.35 9.71
CA VAL A 129 19.19 12.66 8.29
C VAL A 129 18.31 13.82 7.84
N ALA A 130 17.09 13.88 8.35
CA ALA A 130 16.08 14.88 7.94
C ALA A 130 15.55 15.67 9.16
N GLY A 131 16.43 16.31 9.93
CA GLY A 131 16.01 17.23 10.97
C GLY A 131 15.28 16.61 12.15
N ASN A 132 15.91 15.70 12.89
CA ASN A 132 15.37 15.06 14.11
C ASN A 132 14.10 14.21 13.86
N GLY A 133 14.09 13.40 12.84
CA GLY A 133 13.01 12.44 12.54
C GLY A 133 11.77 13.06 11.91
N LYS A 134 11.72 14.36 11.78
CA LYS A 134 10.63 15.08 11.12
C LYS A 134 10.99 15.40 9.69
N TRP A 135 10.36 14.73 8.76
CA TRP A 135 10.43 15.07 7.36
C TRP A 135 9.28 16.03 7.02
N ASN A 136 9.60 17.27 6.65
CA ASN A 136 8.60 18.32 6.46
C ASN A 136 8.16 18.50 5.01
N ALA A 137 8.47 17.56 4.13
CA ALA A 137 8.07 17.61 2.73
C ALA A 137 6.84 16.74 2.46
N LEU A 138 6.02 17.13 1.47
CA LEU A 138 5.04 16.22 0.90
C LEU A 138 5.79 15.13 0.13
N PRO A 139 5.36 13.86 0.19
CA PRO A 139 6.00 12.77 -0.54
C PRO A 139 5.68 12.87 -2.04
N THR A 140 6.59 13.49 -2.77
CA THR A 140 6.65 13.47 -4.23
C THR A 140 7.83 12.62 -4.69
N LYS A 141 7.90 12.27 -5.97
CA LYS A 141 9.06 11.55 -6.50
C LYS A 141 10.36 12.33 -6.27
N GLU A 142 10.31 13.65 -6.41
CA GLU A 142 11.44 14.55 -6.17
C GLU A 142 11.85 14.56 -4.70
N SER A 143 10.92 14.84 -3.79
CA SER A 143 11.23 14.92 -2.35
C SER A 143 11.67 13.57 -1.77
N LEU A 144 11.14 12.46 -2.27
CA LEU A 144 11.58 11.12 -1.89
C LEU A 144 12.98 10.81 -2.44
N SER A 145 13.30 11.26 -3.65
CA SER A 145 14.66 11.12 -4.20
C SER A 145 15.67 11.91 -3.36
N GLU A 146 15.35 13.15 -3.00
CA GLU A 146 16.18 13.98 -2.11
C GLU A 146 16.39 13.30 -0.75
N LEU A 147 15.33 12.75 -0.15
CA LEU A 147 15.44 11.98 1.10
C LEU A 147 16.36 10.77 0.94
N GLY A 148 16.22 10.02 -0.15
CA GLY A 148 17.06 8.86 -0.44
C GLY A 148 18.53 9.23 -0.64
N GLU A 149 18.82 10.34 -1.30
CA GLU A 149 20.18 10.86 -1.44
C GLU A 149 20.81 11.21 -0.07
N LEU A 150 20.04 11.86 0.80
CA LEU A 150 20.49 12.15 2.17
C LEU A 150 20.76 10.87 2.95
N ILE A 151 19.90 9.87 2.85
CA ILE A 151 20.08 8.57 3.51
C ILE A 151 21.33 7.87 3.01
N ILE A 152 21.53 7.77 1.69
CA ILE A 152 22.72 7.16 1.08
C ILE A 152 23.99 7.92 1.48
N ALA A 153 23.94 9.24 1.53
CA ALA A 153 25.07 10.05 1.95
C ALA A 153 25.42 9.89 3.43
N SER A 154 24.48 9.49 4.28
CA SER A 154 24.68 9.35 5.73
C SER A 154 25.41 8.06 6.14
N VAL A 155 25.55 7.08 5.22
CA VAL A 155 26.18 5.80 5.52
C VAL A 155 27.62 5.75 4.99
N PRO A 156 28.52 4.93 5.62
CA PRO A 156 29.89 4.71 5.12
C PRO A 156 29.92 4.18 3.68
N ASP A 157 30.94 4.54 2.92
CA ASP A 157 31.05 4.20 1.50
C ASP A 157 30.96 2.70 1.23
N GLU A 158 31.53 1.88 2.09
CA GLU A 158 31.45 0.42 1.98
C GLU A 158 30.04 -0.14 2.10
N GLN A 159 29.10 0.60 2.72
CA GLN A 159 27.69 0.20 2.85
C GLN A 159 26.83 0.68 1.70
N LYS A 160 27.26 1.70 0.96
CA LYS A 160 26.48 2.29 -0.15
C LYS A 160 26.15 1.29 -1.25
N VAL A 161 26.97 0.25 -1.42
CA VAL A 161 26.76 -0.80 -2.41
C VAL A 161 25.49 -1.63 -2.18
N HIS A 162 24.91 -1.56 -0.96
CA HIS A 162 23.69 -2.26 -0.59
C HIS A 162 22.43 -1.42 -0.80
N PHE A 163 22.58 -0.16 -1.21
CA PHE A 163 21.45 0.75 -1.45
C PHE A 163 21.04 0.74 -2.93
N GLY A 164 19.73 0.86 -3.14
CA GLY A 164 19.14 0.99 -4.45
C GLY A 164 19.11 2.45 -4.94
N PRO A 165 18.29 2.73 -5.97
CA PRO A 165 18.06 4.08 -6.45
C PRO A 165 17.52 5.00 -5.35
N ALA A 166 17.93 6.27 -5.34
CA ALA A 166 17.55 7.23 -4.30
C ALA A 166 16.04 7.32 -4.07
N LEU A 167 15.24 7.35 -5.12
CA LEU A 167 13.77 7.37 -5.01
C LEU A 167 13.24 6.16 -4.22
N GLN A 168 13.78 4.98 -4.47
CA GLN A 168 13.37 3.76 -3.77
C GLN A 168 13.81 3.80 -2.31
N GLU A 169 15.00 4.28 -2.03
CA GLU A 169 15.51 4.40 -0.66
C GLU A 169 14.71 5.43 0.14
N GLY A 170 14.37 6.58 -0.43
CA GLY A 170 13.51 7.56 0.20
C GLY A 170 12.13 6.97 0.51
N PHE A 171 11.50 6.33 -0.47
CA PHE A 171 10.22 5.65 -0.28
C PHE A 171 10.29 4.56 0.79
N ASN A 172 11.35 3.76 0.82
CA ASN A 172 11.49 2.66 1.77
C ASN A 172 11.75 3.13 3.20
N ASN A 173 12.18 4.37 3.41
CA ASN A 173 12.66 4.86 4.70
C ASN A 173 11.84 6.01 5.29
N PHE A 174 10.62 6.25 4.80
CA PHE A 174 9.64 7.08 5.49
C PHE A 174 8.43 6.25 5.94
N CYS A 175 7.69 6.80 6.89
CA CYS A 175 6.44 6.21 7.37
C CYS A 175 5.44 7.31 7.76
N VAL A 176 4.23 6.90 8.08
CA VAL A 176 3.14 7.80 8.46
C VAL A 176 2.69 7.49 9.87
N ASN A 177 2.45 8.53 10.66
CA ASN A 177 1.85 8.37 11.98
C ASN A 177 0.45 7.76 11.86
N PHE A 178 0.26 6.59 12.46
CA PHE A 178 -0.98 5.80 12.33
C PHE A 178 -2.19 6.49 12.95
N ASP A 179 -2.01 7.15 14.09
CA ASP A 179 -3.12 7.82 14.77
C ASP A 179 -3.63 9.01 13.95
N LYS A 180 -2.71 9.76 13.32
CA LYS A 180 -3.06 10.85 12.39
C LYS A 180 -3.72 10.36 11.12
N LEU A 181 -3.26 9.23 10.58
CA LEU A 181 -3.88 8.60 9.42
C LEU A 181 -5.33 8.23 9.72
N THR A 182 -5.59 7.57 10.85
CA THR A 182 -6.95 7.19 11.27
C THR A 182 -7.83 8.40 11.56
N GLU A 183 -7.29 9.46 12.16
CA GLU A 183 -8.00 10.73 12.38
C GLU A 183 -8.46 11.37 11.06
N ILE A 184 -7.61 11.36 10.03
CA ILE A 184 -7.96 11.92 8.71
C ILE A 184 -9.02 11.06 8.01
N LEU A 185 -8.91 9.73 8.07
CA LEU A 185 -9.91 8.83 7.50
C LEU A 185 -11.28 8.93 8.19
N ALA A 186 -11.33 9.37 9.44
CA ALA A 186 -12.57 9.60 10.16
C ALA A 186 -13.30 10.90 9.77
N ARG A 187 -12.71 11.72 8.88
CA ARG A 187 -13.35 12.96 8.42
C ARG A 187 -14.55 12.67 7.52
N PRO A 188 -15.55 13.59 7.47
CA PRO A 188 -16.79 13.42 6.70
C PRO A 188 -16.58 13.13 5.21
N HIS A 189 -15.46 13.57 4.62
CA HIS A 189 -15.14 13.28 3.21
C HIS A 189 -15.03 11.79 2.90
N PHE A 190 -14.63 10.97 3.90
CA PHE A 190 -14.31 9.57 3.74
C PHE A 190 -15.29 8.62 4.44
N GLU A 191 -16.22 9.16 5.25
CA GLU A 191 -17.17 8.35 6.01
C GLU A 191 -17.96 7.38 5.09
N GLY A 192 -17.83 6.07 5.36
CA GLY A 192 -18.48 5.02 4.57
C GLY A 192 -17.93 4.83 3.15
N LYS A 193 -16.78 5.45 2.81
CA LYS A 193 -16.24 5.47 1.44
C LYS A 193 -14.86 4.84 1.32
N PHE A 194 -14.45 4.04 2.27
CA PHE A 194 -13.19 3.29 2.20
C PHE A 194 -13.27 1.99 2.98
N LEU A 195 -12.39 1.07 2.62
CA LEU A 195 -12.03 -0.11 3.39
C LEU A 195 -10.54 -0.08 3.68
N THR A 196 -10.13 -0.73 4.75
CA THR A 196 -8.73 -0.85 5.14
C THR A 196 -8.26 -2.29 5.07
N ALA A 197 -6.99 -2.50 4.74
CA ALA A 197 -6.40 -3.82 4.69
C ALA A 197 -4.93 -3.83 5.12
N VAL A 198 -4.50 -4.97 5.66
CA VAL A 198 -3.08 -5.30 5.92
C VAL A 198 -2.76 -6.64 5.30
N GLY A 199 -1.48 -6.85 4.96
CA GLY A 199 -1.04 -8.14 4.42
C GLY A 199 -0.99 -9.23 5.50
N LYS A 200 -1.27 -10.48 5.12
CA LYS A 200 -1.11 -11.63 6.00
C LYS A 200 0.35 -11.80 6.46
N THR A 201 1.30 -11.44 5.61
CA THR A 201 2.74 -11.46 5.92
C THR A 201 3.09 -10.55 7.08
N GLU A 202 2.43 -9.39 7.21
CA GLU A 202 2.61 -8.48 8.34
C GLU A 202 2.27 -9.15 9.67
N TRP A 203 1.30 -10.07 9.67
CA TRP A 203 0.98 -10.88 10.84
C TRP A 203 1.95 -12.06 11.02
N ALA A 204 2.35 -12.74 9.94
CA ALA A 204 3.21 -13.93 10.00
C ALA A 204 4.61 -13.63 10.56
N ASP A 205 5.11 -12.41 10.36
CA ASP A 205 6.42 -11.94 10.84
C ASP A 205 6.41 -11.59 12.34
N ILE A 206 5.26 -11.66 13.00
CA ILE A 206 5.14 -11.46 14.45
C ILE A 206 5.62 -12.70 15.19
N LYS A 207 6.66 -12.55 15.98
CA LYS A 207 7.07 -13.54 16.98
C LYS A 207 6.30 -13.29 18.28
N TRP A 208 5.86 -14.34 18.96
CA TRP A 208 5.07 -14.26 20.18
C TRP A 208 5.74 -13.49 21.34
N ASN A 209 7.03 -13.25 21.27
CA ASN A 209 7.80 -12.47 22.23
C ASN A 209 8.07 -11.03 21.74
N ASP A 210 7.41 -10.62 20.69
CA ASP A 210 7.53 -9.26 20.13
C ASP A 210 6.83 -8.25 21.05
N GLN A 211 7.54 -7.18 21.44
CA GLN A 211 7.00 -6.11 22.30
C GLN A 211 5.86 -5.34 21.59
N SER A 212 5.81 -5.40 20.27
CA SER A 212 4.79 -4.72 19.46
C SER A 212 3.59 -5.59 19.10
N ILE A 213 3.48 -6.82 19.63
CA ILE A 213 2.39 -7.74 19.29
C ILE A 213 1.01 -7.16 19.60
N ALA A 214 0.89 -6.38 20.67
CA ALA A 214 -0.38 -5.74 21.04
C ALA A 214 -0.80 -4.70 19.99
N ASP A 215 0.14 -3.87 19.52
CA ASP A 215 -0.10 -2.88 18.48
C ASP A 215 -0.51 -3.54 17.16
N LYS A 216 0.21 -4.60 16.78
CA LYS A 216 -0.11 -5.36 15.56
C LYS A 216 -1.48 -6.03 15.64
N LYS A 217 -1.82 -6.67 16.76
CA LYS A 217 -3.16 -7.22 16.99
C LYS A 217 -4.24 -6.15 16.87
N ASN A 218 -4.00 -5.00 17.47
CA ASN A 218 -4.92 -3.88 17.40
C ASN A 218 -5.14 -3.43 15.95
N ILE A 219 -4.07 -3.24 15.18
CA ILE A 219 -4.15 -2.82 13.78
C ILE A 219 -4.90 -3.85 12.94
N ILE A 220 -4.51 -5.13 12.99
CA ILE A 220 -5.15 -6.18 12.18
C ILE A 220 -6.63 -6.36 12.55
N ASN A 221 -7.01 -6.18 13.81
CA ASN A 221 -8.38 -6.30 14.26
C ASN A 221 -9.24 -5.07 13.90
N GLN A 222 -8.61 -3.92 13.69
CA GLN A 222 -9.30 -2.70 13.23
C GLN A 222 -9.40 -2.63 11.71
N THR A 223 -8.65 -3.42 10.95
CA THR A 223 -8.79 -3.46 9.49
C THR A 223 -10.02 -4.23 9.05
N ASP A 224 -10.54 -3.86 7.88
CA ASP A 224 -11.69 -4.55 7.28
C ASP A 224 -11.30 -5.88 6.66
N LEU A 225 -10.13 -5.94 6.02
CA LEU A 225 -9.64 -7.07 5.25
C LEU A 225 -8.19 -7.42 5.60
N VAL A 226 -7.82 -8.68 5.33
CA VAL A 226 -6.43 -9.15 5.37
C VAL A 226 -6.07 -9.69 3.98
N PHE A 227 -5.08 -9.09 3.34
CA PHE A 227 -4.60 -9.52 2.03
C PHE A 227 -3.70 -10.75 2.14
N ILE A 228 -3.88 -11.67 1.21
CA ILE A 228 -2.99 -12.80 1.00
C ILE A 228 -2.75 -12.98 -0.49
N SER A 229 -1.50 -13.22 -0.86
CA SER A 229 -1.14 -13.71 -2.18
C SER A 229 -0.97 -15.23 -2.10
N SER A 230 -1.90 -15.98 -2.65
CA SER A 230 -1.90 -17.44 -2.58
C SER A 230 -2.14 -18.05 -3.95
N ALA A 231 -1.10 -18.63 -4.53
CA ALA A 231 -1.21 -19.39 -5.77
C ALA A 231 -1.99 -20.72 -5.60
N LYS A 232 -2.32 -21.13 -4.37
CA LYS A 232 -2.92 -22.43 -4.08
C LYS A 232 -4.00 -22.32 -3.00
N ILE A 233 -5.19 -22.85 -3.31
CA ILE A 233 -6.34 -22.89 -2.40
C ILE A 233 -5.99 -23.46 -0.98
N PRO A 234 -5.21 -24.53 -0.83
CA PRO A 234 -4.83 -25.02 0.50
C PRO A 234 -4.06 -24.01 1.35
N HIS A 235 -3.26 -23.14 0.73
CA HIS A 235 -2.53 -22.08 1.44
C HIS A 235 -3.46 -21.01 1.98
N TYR A 236 -4.50 -20.65 1.23
CA TYR A 236 -5.54 -19.73 1.69
C TYR A 236 -6.22 -20.23 2.97
N PHE A 237 -6.70 -21.48 2.96
CA PHE A 237 -7.36 -22.07 4.14
C PHE A 237 -6.44 -22.17 5.35
N LYS A 238 -5.18 -22.58 5.14
CA LYS A 238 -4.17 -22.62 6.20
C LYS A 238 -3.88 -21.24 6.79
N ALA A 239 -3.80 -20.22 5.95
CA ALA A 239 -3.61 -18.84 6.40
C ALA A 239 -4.80 -18.35 7.22
N ARG A 240 -6.03 -18.62 6.77
CA ARG A 240 -7.25 -18.28 7.51
C ARG A 240 -7.31 -18.97 8.86
N GLU A 241 -7.03 -20.27 8.91
CA GLU A 241 -6.97 -21.05 10.15
C GLU A 241 -5.95 -20.45 11.14
N SER A 242 -4.77 -20.07 10.66
CA SER A 242 -3.74 -19.42 11.48
C SER A 242 -4.22 -18.10 12.10
N LEU A 243 -4.95 -17.28 11.35
CA LEU A 243 -5.52 -16.03 11.86
C LEU A 243 -6.63 -16.31 12.90
N THR A 244 -7.53 -17.25 12.60
CA THR A 244 -8.61 -17.65 13.51
C THR A 244 -8.04 -18.18 14.82
N GLN A 245 -7.05 -19.07 14.76
CA GLN A 245 -6.38 -19.62 15.96
C GLN A 245 -5.65 -18.56 16.78
N SER A 246 -5.16 -17.51 16.12
CA SER A 246 -4.53 -16.36 16.78
C SER A 246 -5.53 -15.37 17.36
N ASN A 247 -6.81 -15.60 17.15
CA ASN A 247 -7.91 -14.70 17.53
C ASN A 247 -7.74 -13.28 16.99
N VAL A 248 -7.45 -13.18 15.70
CA VAL A 248 -7.35 -11.93 14.96
C VAL A 248 -8.26 -11.97 13.74
N ASN A 249 -8.44 -10.80 13.07
CA ASN A 249 -9.23 -10.68 11.85
C ASN A 249 -8.83 -11.74 10.81
N ASP A 250 -9.77 -12.57 10.41
CA ASP A 250 -9.62 -13.65 9.45
C ASP A 250 -10.40 -13.43 8.15
N ARG A 251 -10.83 -12.21 7.90
CA ARG A 251 -11.49 -11.78 6.65
C ARG A 251 -10.46 -11.64 5.53
N LEU A 252 -10.01 -12.81 5.05
CA LEU A 252 -9.01 -12.90 3.99
C LEU A 252 -9.58 -12.52 2.63
N LEU A 253 -8.79 -11.75 1.89
CA LEU A 253 -8.96 -11.52 0.48
C LEU A 253 -7.70 -11.97 -0.26
N ASP A 254 -7.85 -12.89 -1.21
CA ASP A 254 -6.76 -13.31 -2.07
C ASP A 254 -6.60 -12.27 -3.19
N CYS A 255 -5.42 -11.69 -3.28
CA CYS A 255 -5.05 -10.77 -4.34
C CYS A 255 -3.63 -11.10 -4.81
N SER A 256 -3.40 -11.01 -6.11
CA SER A 256 -2.05 -11.14 -6.64
C SER A 256 -1.26 -9.89 -6.31
N ASP A 257 0.03 -10.06 -6.06
CA ASP A 257 0.98 -8.95 -6.04
C ASP A 257 1.48 -8.78 -7.49
N ALA A 258 0.63 -8.17 -8.31
CA ALA A 258 0.86 -8.04 -9.75
C ALA A 258 1.74 -6.82 -10.03
N HIS A 259 3.04 -7.07 -10.20
CA HIS A 259 4.06 -6.10 -10.61
C HIS A 259 4.22 -6.02 -12.12
#